data_fa9402fb9e6f973ca39e1e3c2cdf279b
#
_entry.id   fa9402fb9e6f973ca39e1e3c2cdf279b
#
_cell.length_a   1.000
_cell.length_b   1.000
_cell.length_c   1.000
_cell.angle_alpha   90.00
_cell.angle_beta   90.00
_cell.angle_gamma   90.00
#
_symmetry.space_group_name_H-M   'P 1'
#
loop_
_entity.id
_entity.type
_entity.pdbx_description
1 polymer ?
#
loop_
_entity_poly.entity_id
_entity_poly.type
_entity_poly.pdbx_seq_one_letter_code
_entity_poly.pdbx_strand_id
1 'polypeptide(L)'
;GDIIRIPPLRLSPPTKKAIPSEQLISLFEKAIIFEDKSFLALNKPTGIAVHGGSGIHLGVIETLRQLRPQLKFLELAHRLDRDTSGCLLLVKKSSVLKELHELLRSGNIKKTYLALVAGHWPKSLLKVDVPLSKNQLRSGERIVRVQTEGKISLTQFSVQQYFTESTLVAAVPITGRTHQIRVHAQYAK
;
A
#
# COMPACT_ATOMS: atom_id res chain seq x y z
N GLY A 1 11.28 -41.06 -1.57
CA GLY A 1 10.49 -39.94 -1.98
C GLY A 1 9.41 -39.70 -0.96
N ASP A 2 9.19 -38.43 -0.57
CA ASP A 2 8.22 -38.07 0.46
C ASP A 2 6.79 -38.10 -0.13
N ILE A 3 5.85 -38.69 0.61
CA ILE A 3 4.43 -38.70 0.22
C ILE A 3 3.75 -37.52 0.96
N ILE A 4 3.32 -36.54 0.20
CA ILE A 4 2.56 -35.41 0.71
C ILE A 4 1.07 -35.69 0.57
N ARG A 5 0.34 -35.75 1.68
CA ARG A 5 -1.11 -35.87 1.69
C ARG A 5 -1.75 -34.52 1.36
N ILE A 6 -2.37 -34.40 0.20
CA ILE A 6 -3.18 -33.21 -0.17
C ILE A 6 -4.58 -33.39 0.44
N PRO A 7 -5.01 -32.50 1.36
CA PRO A 7 -6.39 -32.55 1.87
C PRO A 7 -7.37 -32.26 0.75
N PRO A 8 -8.63 -32.72 0.84
CA PRO A 8 -9.64 -32.44 -0.17
C PRO A 8 -9.85 -30.94 -0.30
N LEU A 9 -9.45 -30.39 -1.43
CA LEU A 9 -9.65 -28.96 -1.76
C LEU A 9 -11.10 -28.76 -2.17
N ARG A 10 -11.87 -28.01 -1.37
CA ARG A 10 -13.15 -27.46 -1.82
C ARG A 10 -12.84 -26.28 -2.76
N LEU A 11 -12.79 -26.56 -4.05
CA LEU A 11 -12.71 -25.49 -5.06
C LEU A 11 -14.05 -24.78 -5.10
N SER A 12 -14.08 -23.55 -4.68
CA SER A 12 -15.21 -22.67 -4.98
C SER A 12 -15.33 -22.52 -6.50
N PRO A 13 -16.54 -22.51 -7.08
CA PRO A 13 -16.71 -22.28 -8.50
C PRO A 13 -15.99 -20.99 -8.88
N PRO A 14 -15.38 -20.93 -10.08
CA PRO A 14 -14.66 -19.74 -10.51
C PRO A 14 -15.61 -18.55 -10.51
N THR A 15 -15.34 -17.59 -9.63
CA THR A 15 -16.08 -16.32 -9.61
C THR A 15 -15.90 -15.64 -10.96
N LYS A 16 -17.00 -15.23 -11.59
CA LYS A 16 -16.96 -14.43 -12.82
C LYS A 16 -16.00 -13.26 -12.59
N LYS A 17 -14.99 -13.11 -13.42
CA LYS A 17 -14.08 -11.96 -13.33
C LYS A 17 -14.90 -10.70 -13.48
N ALA A 18 -14.82 -9.82 -12.50
CA ALA A 18 -15.47 -8.52 -12.60
C ALA A 18 -14.84 -7.76 -13.78
N ILE A 19 -15.65 -7.12 -14.59
CA ILE A 19 -15.21 -6.32 -15.73
C ILE A 19 -15.14 -4.87 -15.27
N PRO A 20 -14.01 -4.16 -15.45
CA PRO A 20 -13.92 -2.75 -15.11
C PRO A 20 -14.85 -1.91 -15.98
N SER A 21 -15.49 -0.91 -15.39
CA SER A 21 -16.29 0.06 -16.15
C SER A 21 -15.39 0.94 -17.03
N GLU A 22 -15.94 1.50 -18.09
CA GLU A 22 -15.22 2.43 -18.97
C GLU A 22 -14.67 3.64 -18.19
N GLN A 23 -15.41 4.11 -17.20
CA GLN A 23 -14.97 5.19 -16.32
C GLN A 23 -13.73 4.81 -15.53
N LEU A 24 -13.68 3.58 -14.98
CA LEU A 24 -12.52 3.09 -14.23
C LEU A 24 -11.31 2.88 -15.16
N ILE A 25 -11.54 2.42 -16.36
CA ILE A 25 -10.52 2.28 -17.40
C ILE A 25 -9.90 3.65 -17.71
N SER A 26 -10.74 4.63 -18.08
CA SER A 26 -10.29 5.99 -18.40
C SER A 26 -9.56 6.64 -17.21
N LEU A 27 -10.04 6.42 -15.99
CA LEU A 27 -9.39 6.92 -14.78
C LEU A 27 -7.96 6.40 -14.65
N PHE A 28 -7.75 5.11 -14.85
CA PHE A 28 -6.41 4.52 -14.71
C PHE A 28 -5.48 4.88 -15.86
N GLU A 29 -5.97 4.96 -17.09
CA GLU A 29 -5.15 5.40 -18.21
C GLU A 29 -4.62 6.82 -18.02
N LYS A 30 -5.46 7.73 -17.52
CA LYS A 30 -5.06 9.10 -17.18
C LYS A 30 -4.15 9.18 -15.96
N ALA A 31 -4.22 8.20 -15.06
CA ALA A 31 -3.41 8.15 -13.85
C ALA A 31 -2.01 7.56 -14.09
N ILE A 32 -1.72 6.96 -15.24
CA ILE A 32 -0.38 6.49 -15.59
C ILE A 32 0.51 7.72 -15.83
N ILE A 33 1.57 7.85 -15.02
CA ILE A 33 2.54 8.95 -15.10
C ILE A 33 3.84 8.54 -15.78
N PHE A 34 4.11 7.25 -15.86
CA PHE A 34 5.26 6.70 -16.56
C PHE A 34 5.01 5.24 -16.92
N GLU A 35 5.40 4.83 -18.11
CA GLU A 35 5.36 3.43 -18.55
C GLU A 35 6.50 3.15 -19.53
N ASP A 36 7.31 2.11 -19.23
CA ASP A 36 8.32 1.59 -20.13
C ASP A 36 8.23 0.04 -20.25
N LYS A 37 9.26 -0.61 -20.78
CA LYS A 37 9.33 -2.08 -20.90
C LYS A 37 9.48 -2.83 -19.58
N SER A 38 9.78 -2.15 -18.48
CA SER A 38 10.11 -2.73 -17.17
C SER A 38 9.14 -2.29 -16.06
N PHE A 39 8.68 -1.04 -16.10
CA PHE A 39 7.86 -0.41 -15.07
C PHE A 39 6.59 0.19 -15.62
N LEU A 40 5.66 0.38 -14.70
CA LEU A 40 4.52 1.29 -14.82
C LEU A 40 4.40 2.03 -13.50
N ALA A 41 4.40 3.36 -13.54
CA ALA A 41 4.13 4.20 -12.39
C ALA A 41 2.74 4.86 -12.54
N LEU A 42 1.93 4.71 -11.51
CA LEU A 42 0.57 5.19 -11.46
C LEU A 42 0.41 6.23 -10.35
N ASN A 43 -0.21 7.36 -10.62
CA ASN A 43 -0.75 8.23 -9.57
C ASN A 43 -2.07 7.63 -9.07
N LYS A 44 -1.98 6.71 -8.11
CA LYS A 44 -3.16 5.99 -7.61
C LYS A 44 -4.20 6.97 -7.06
N PRO A 45 -5.43 6.95 -7.55
CA PRO A 45 -6.52 7.71 -6.92
C PRO A 45 -6.81 7.20 -5.50
N THR A 46 -7.34 8.09 -4.66
CA THR A 46 -7.91 7.70 -3.36
C THR A 46 -9.16 6.82 -3.54
N GLY A 47 -9.52 6.05 -2.52
CA GLY A 47 -10.72 5.22 -2.51
C GLY A 47 -10.59 3.88 -3.23
N ILE A 48 -9.50 3.64 -3.98
CA ILE A 48 -9.29 2.42 -4.76
C ILE A 48 -8.21 1.55 -4.11
N ALA A 49 -8.54 0.28 -3.86
CA ALA A 49 -7.58 -0.68 -3.34
C ALA A 49 -6.55 -1.09 -4.39
N VAL A 50 -5.32 -1.40 -3.98
CA VAL A 50 -4.27 -1.85 -4.90
C VAL A 50 -4.51 -3.25 -5.45
N HIS A 51 -5.20 -4.11 -4.71
CA HIS A 51 -5.61 -5.46 -5.11
C HIS A 51 -7.01 -5.79 -4.59
N GLY A 52 -7.68 -6.70 -5.24
CA GLY A 52 -8.95 -7.28 -4.80
C GLY A 52 -8.80 -8.03 -3.46
N GLY A 53 -9.92 -8.33 -2.82
CA GLY A 53 -9.99 -9.01 -1.52
C GLY A 53 -11.40 -9.14 -1.04
N SER A 54 -11.61 -9.35 0.26
CA SER A 54 -12.94 -9.48 0.84
C SER A 54 -13.84 -8.29 0.48
N GLY A 55 -14.86 -8.52 -0.35
CA GLY A 55 -15.81 -7.49 -0.78
C GLY A 55 -15.30 -6.54 -1.88
N ILE A 56 -14.07 -6.71 -2.37
CA ILE A 56 -13.50 -5.89 -3.45
C ILE A 56 -13.14 -6.82 -4.61
N HIS A 57 -13.88 -6.72 -5.72
CA HIS A 57 -13.67 -7.59 -6.89
C HIS A 57 -12.60 -7.05 -7.84
N LEU A 58 -12.39 -5.73 -7.89
CA LEU A 58 -11.42 -5.06 -8.75
C LEU A 58 -10.58 -4.08 -7.93
N GLY A 59 -9.27 -4.32 -7.88
CA GLY A 59 -8.28 -3.36 -7.46
C GLY A 59 -7.50 -2.83 -8.66
N VAL A 60 -6.47 -2.02 -8.37
CA VAL A 60 -5.59 -1.47 -9.42
C VAL A 60 -4.98 -2.58 -10.27
N ILE A 61 -4.42 -3.62 -9.64
CA ILE A 61 -3.69 -4.66 -10.36
C ILE A 61 -4.60 -5.50 -11.26
N GLU A 62 -5.80 -5.86 -10.79
CA GLU A 62 -6.76 -6.64 -11.58
C GLU A 62 -7.24 -5.84 -12.79
N THR A 63 -7.51 -4.54 -12.59
CA THR A 63 -7.94 -3.65 -13.69
C THR A 63 -6.83 -3.48 -14.72
N LEU A 64 -5.60 -3.16 -14.28
CA LEU A 64 -4.49 -2.97 -15.21
C LEU A 64 -4.11 -4.25 -15.97
N ARG A 65 -4.23 -5.43 -15.36
CA ARG A 65 -4.06 -6.71 -16.08
C ARG A 65 -5.09 -6.91 -17.16
N GLN A 66 -6.31 -6.43 -16.99
CA GLN A 66 -7.33 -6.49 -18.04
C GLN A 66 -7.09 -5.45 -19.14
N LEU A 67 -6.54 -4.29 -18.80
CA LEU A 67 -6.15 -3.24 -19.76
C LEU A 67 -4.88 -3.56 -20.53
N ARG A 68 -4.05 -4.45 -20.04
CA ARG A 68 -2.76 -4.85 -20.64
C ARG A 68 -2.69 -6.37 -20.81
N PRO A 69 -3.65 -7.01 -21.52
CA PRO A 69 -3.73 -8.47 -21.65
C PRO A 69 -2.50 -9.08 -22.33
N GLN A 70 -1.75 -8.28 -23.10
CA GLN A 70 -0.50 -8.67 -23.73
C GLN A 70 0.65 -8.85 -22.73
N LEU A 71 0.56 -8.30 -21.52
CA LEU A 71 1.60 -8.45 -20.49
C LEU A 71 1.43 -9.80 -19.79
N LYS A 72 2.37 -10.71 -20.03
CA LYS A 72 2.41 -12.01 -19.33
C LYS A 72 2.73 -11.88 -17.83
N PHE A 73 3.36 -10.78 -17.45
CA PHE A 73 3.73 -10.47 -16.07
C PHE A 73 3.43 -9.00 -15.78
N LEU A 74 2.62 -8.74 -14.76
CA LEU A 74 2.38 -7.42 -14.21
C LEU A 74 2.08 -7.59 -12.72
N GLU A 75 2.96 -7.05 -11.86
CA GLU A 75 2.86 -7.17 -10.41
C GLU A 75 3.09 -5.84 -9.69
N LEU A 76 2.49 -5.71 -8.52
CA LEU A 76 2.71 -4.57 -7.63
C LEU A 76 4.11 -4.66 -7.00
N ALA A 77 4.93 -3.61 -7.11
CA ALA A 77 6.21 -3.52 -6.41
C ALA A 77 6.04 -3.24 -4.91
N HIS A 78 5.00 -2.51 -4.57
CA HIS A 78 4.61 -2.20 -3.19
C HIS A 78 3.10 -1.95 -3.12
N ARG A 79 2.62 -1.59 -1.94
CA ARG A 79 1.19 -1.29 -1.74
C ARG A 79 0.99 0.08 -1.13
N LEU A 80 -0.15 0.68 -1.44
CA LEU A 80 -0.75 1.82 -0.76
C LEU A 80 -2.09 1.38 -0.15
N ASP A 81 -2.50 2.02 0.92
CA ASP A 81 -3.83 1.80 1.48
C ASP A 81 -4.91 2.29 0.49
N ARG A 82 -6.14 1.81 0.63
CA ARG A 82 -7.25 2.17 -0.26
C ARG A 82 -7.41 3.68 -0.39
N ASP A 83 -7.41 4.38 0.74
CA ASP A 83 -7.67 5.81 0.81
C ASP A 83 -6.39 6.67 0.66
N THR A 84 -5.23 6.04 0.51
CA THR A 84 -3.98 6.72 0.20
C THR A 84 -3.83 6.89 -1.31
N SER A 85 -3.67 8.12 -1.77
CA SER A 85 -3.34 8.46 -3.15
C SER A 85 -1.83 8.55 -3.37
N GLY A 86 -1.40 8.63 -4.63
CA GLY A 86 -0.02 8.91 -5.01
C GLY A 86 0.70 7.77 -5.73
N CYS A 87 2.02 7.85 -5.78
CA CYS A 87 2.87 7.02 -6.61
C CYS A 87 2.79 5.53 -6.23
N LEU A 88 2.28 4.72 -7.15
CA LEU A 88 2.23 3.26 -7.06
C LEU A 88 3.04 2.67 -8.20
N LEU A 89 4.04 1.84 -7.87
CA LEU A 89 4.89 1.18 -8.85
C LEU A 89 4.40 -0.24 -9.14
N LEU A 90 4.27 -0.55 -10.41
CA LEU A 90 4.05 -1.88 -10.92
C LEU A 90 5.22 -2.28 -11.81
N VAL A 91 5.50 -3.57 -11.91
CA VAL A 91 6.60 -4.10 -12.71
C VAL A 91 6.12 -5.12 -13.71
N LYS A 92 6.77 -5.14 -14.87
CA LYS A 92 6.44 -5.99 -16.01
C LYS A 92 7.39 -7.19 -16.15
N LYS A 93 8.36 -7.34 -15.21
CA LYS A 93 9.37 -8.41 -15.20
C LYS A 93 9.65 -8.89 -13.79
N SER A 94 9.74 -10.20 -13.58
CA SER A 94 10.01 -10.78 -12.26
C SER A 94 11.41 -10.44 -11.71
N SER A 95 12.42 -10.32 -12.58
CA SER A 95 13.77 -9.88 -12.17
C SER A 95 13.76 -8.48 -11.59
N VAL A 96 13.05 -7.55 -12.23
CA VAL A 96 12.90 -6.16 -11.76
C VAL A 96 12.12 -6.10 -10.44
N LEU A 97 11.11 -7.00 -10.25
CA LEU A 97 10.39 -7.09 -8.99
C LEU A 97 11.31 -7.48 -7.84
N LYS A 98 12.19 -8.46 -8.05
CA LYS A 98 13.17 -8.91 -7.04
C LYS A 98 14.13 -7.77 -6.66
N GLU A 99 14.65 -7.07 -7.64
CA GLU A 99 15.55 -5.93 -7.45
C GLU A 99 14.87 -4.80 -6.67
N LEU A 100 13.65 -4.40 -7.06
CA LEU A 100 12.90 -3.37 -6.34
C LEU A 100 12.55 -3.77 -4.91
N HIS A 101 12.21 -5.04 -4.68
CA HIS A 101 11.97 -5.53 -3.32
C HIS A 101 13.23 -5.47 -2.46
N GLU A 102 14.42 -5.73 -3.04
CA GLU A 102 15.69 -5.58 -2.34
C GLU A 102 15.98 -4.12 -1.99
N LEU A 103 15.83 -3.21 -2.95
CA LEU A 103 16.01 -1.78 -2.75
C LEU A 103 15.02 -1.21 -1.70
N LEU A 104 13.78 -1.73 -1.68
CA LEU A 104 12.78 -1.35 -0.66
C LEU A 104 13.13 -1.88 0.74
N ARG A 105 13.67 -3.11 0.84
CA ARG A 105 14.09 -3.72 2.11
C ARG A 105 15.35 -3.06 2.68
N SER A 106 16.31 -2.76 1.83
CA SER A 106 17.58 -2.11 2.21
C SER A 106 17.43 -0.61 2.50
N GLY A 107 16.22 -0.03 2.29
CA GLY A 107 15.98 1.40 2.51
C GLY A 107 16.56 2.32 1.42
N ASN A 108 17.05 1.75 0.31
CA ASN A 108 17.61 2.51 -0.81
C ASN A 108 16.54 3.25 -1.64
N ILE A 109 15.27 2.98 -1.40
CA ILE A 109 14.15 3.75 -1.97
C ILE A 109 13.49 4.56 -0.85
N LYS A 110 13.68 5.88 -0.90
CA LYS A 110 13.03 6.80 0.02
C LYS A 110 11.58 7.03 -0.41
N LYS A 111 10.64 6.78 0.50
CA LYS A 111 9.21 7.07 0.32
C LYS A 111 8.84 8.27 1.19
N THR A 112 8.21 9.26 0.60
CA THR A 112 7.72 10.42 1.33
C THR A 112 6.20 10.53 1.14
N TYR A 113 5.50 10.67 2.24
CA TYR A 113 4.05 10.85 2.28
C TYR A 113 3.72 12.21 2.85
N LEU A 114 2.76 12.90 2.27
CA LEU A 114 2.15 14.08 2.89
C LEU A 114 0.92 13.63 3.69
N ALA A 115 0.83 14.07 4.93
CA ALA A 115 -0.30 13.77 5.80
C ALA A 115 -0.78 15.06 6.48
N LEU A 116 -2.08 15.32 6.36
CA LEU A 116 -2.74 16.35 7.15
C LEU A 116 -3.18 15.72 8.48
N VAL A 117 -2.63 16.20 9.58
CA VAL A 117 -2.94 15.72 10.93
C VAL A 117 -3.70 16.80 11.69
N ALA A 118 -4.70 16.42 12.48
CA ALA A 118 -5.44 17.35 13.30
C ALA A 118 -4.54 17.91 14.42
N GLY A 119 -4.73 19.16 14.81
CA GLY A 119 -3.95 19.84 15.82
C GLY A 119 -2.55 20.24 15.36
N HIS A 120 -1.78 20.81 16.29
CA HIS A 120 -0.44 21.28 16.02
C HIS A 120 0.59 20.19 16.33
N TRP A 121 1.30 19.72 15.30
CA TRP A 121 2.39 18.75 15.45
C TRP A 121 3.58 19.40 16.20
N PRO A 122 4.12 18.75 17.27
CA PRO A 122 5.26 19.29 17.99
C PRO A 122 6.50 19.39 17.10
N LYS A 123 7.13 20.56 17.01
CA LYS A 123 8.36 20.77 16.20
C LYS A 123 9.50 19.85 16.60
N SER A 124 9.59 19.48 17.89
CA SER A 124 10.61 18.59 18.44
C SER A 124 10.38 17.12 18.11
N LEU A 125 9.16 16.73 17.69
CA LEU A 125 8.82 15.33 17.41
C LEU A 125 9.21 14.98 15.96
N LEU A 126 10.48 14.62 15.76
CA LEU A 126 11.05 14.31 14.46
C LEU A 126 10.89 12.84 14.05
N LYS A 127 10.62 11.96 15.02
CA LYS A 127 10.45 10.52 14.76
C LYS A 127 9.48 9.89 15.75
N VAL A 128 8.77 8.87 15.28
CA VAL A 128 7.97 7.96 16.10
C VAL A 128 8.52 6.55 15.89
N ASP A 129 9.04 5.98 16.97
CA ASP A 129 9.71 4.67 17.01
C ASP A 129 8.98 3.79 18.01
N VAL A 130 7.86 3.21 17.60
CA VAL A 130 7.04 2.34 18.44
C VAL A 130 6.57 1.13 17.65
N PRO A 131 6.58 -0.08 18.26
CA PRO A 131 6.22 -1.30 17.56
C PRO A 131 4.72 -1.37 17.27
N LEU A 132 4.37 -1.96 16.12
CA LEU A 132 3.00 -2.12 15.67
C LEU A 132 2.59 -3.59 15.57
N SER A 133 1.43 -3.91 16.11
CA SER A 133 0.80 -5.21 16.00
C SER A 133 -0.50 -5.12 15.19
N LYS A 134 -0.75 -6.16 14.38
CA LYS A 134 -1.98 -6.31 13.62
C LYS A 134 -2.87 -7.31 14.34
N ASN A 135 -3.94 -6.81 14.92
CA ASN A 135 -4.92 -7.61 15.64
C ASN A 135 -6.18 -7.82 14.79
N GLN A 136 -6.84 -8.92 14.98
CA GLN A 136 -8.15 -9.19 14.43
C GLN A 136 -9.16 -9.08 15.58
N LEU A 137 -10.13 -8.18 15.43
CA LEU A 137 -11.25 -8.10 16.37
C LEU A 137 -12.15 -9.35 16.25
N ARG A 138 -12.95 -9.62 17.27
CA ARG A 138 -13.97 -10.69 17.23
C ARG A 138 -14.95 -10.53 16.07
N SER A 139 -15.17 -9.30 15.60
CA SER A 139 -15.95 -8.97 14.39
C SER A 139 -15.28 -9.38 13.07
N GLY A 140 -14.03 -9.86 13.08
CA GLY A 140 -13.24 -10.14 11.89
C GLY A 140 -12.50 -8.93 11.31
N GLU A 141 -12.75 -7.75 11.82
CA GLU A 141 -12.07 -6.52 11.42
C GLU A 141 -10.59 -6.55 11.84
N ARG A 142 -9.72 -6.11 10.93
CA ARG A 142 -8.28 -6.05 11.16
C ARG A 142 -7.87 -4.64 11.53
N ILE A 143 -7.43 -4.46 12.77
CA ILE A 143 -6.91 -3.18 13.26
C ILE A 143 -5.42 -3.27 13.53
N VAL A 144 -4.72 -2.13 13.38
CA VAL A 144 -3.31 -1.99 13.74
C VAL A 144 -3.22 -1.05 14.94
N ARG A 145 -2.45 -1.45 15.96
CA ARG A 145 -2.24 -0.67 17.19
C ARG A 145 -0.77 -0.74 17.61
N VAL A 146 -0.36 0.24 18.41
CA VAL A 146 0.92 0.21 19.12
C VAL A 146 0.84 -0.87 20.21
N GLN A 147 1.79 -1.80 20.19
CA GLN A 147 1.91 -2.86 21.20
C GLN A 147 3.39 -3.24 21.35
N THR A 148 3.85 -3.44 22.59
CA THR A 148 5.24 -3.78 22.91
C THR A 148 5.73 -5.03 22.18
N GLU A 149 4.87 -6.05 22.05
CA GLU A 149 5.13 -7.31 21.32
C GLU A 149 5.01 -7.14 19.79
N GLY A 150 4.76 -5.93 19.32
CA GLY A 150 4.55 -5.63 17.90
C GLY A 150 5.85 -5.71 17.10
N LYS A 151 5.70 -5.58 15.77
CA LYS A 151 6.85 -5.51 14.87
C LYS A 151 7.47 -4.10 14.94
N ILE A 152 8.78 -4.04 15.09
CA ILE A 152 9.57 -2.78 15.03
C ILE A 152 9.07 -1.93 13.86
N SER A 153 8.78 -0.67 14.15
CA SER A 153 8.38 0.29 13.14
C SER A 153 8.83 1.71 13.49
N LEU A 154 9.34 2.41 12.49
CA LEU A 154 9.92 3.74 12.62
C LEU A 154 9.42 4.62 11.48
N THR A 155 8.90 5.79 11.82
CA THR A 155 8.54 6.86 10.87
C THR A 155 9.20 8.16 11.29
N GLN A 156 9.86 8.82 10.35
CA GLN A 156 10.36 10.18 10.53
C GLN A 156 9.29 11.17 10.09
N PHE A 157 9.16 12.29 10.79
CA PHE A 157 8.20 13.34 10.50
C PHE A 157 8.90 14.69 10.39
N SER A 158 8.42 15.54 9.51
CA SER A 158 8.81 16.95 9.42
C SER A 158 7.60 17.80 9.10
N VAL A 159 7.45 18.90 9.84
CA VAL A 159 6.37 19.85 9.60
C VAL A 159 6.63 20.58 8.30
N GLN A 160 5.62 20.63 7.45
CA GLN A 160 5.62 21.38 6.19
C GLN A 160 4.88 22.70 6.36
N GLN A 161 3.70 22.64 7.02
CA GLN A 161 2.87 23.83 7.21
C GLN A 161 1.94 23.64 8.41
N TYR A 162 1.77 24.70 9.19
CA TYR A 162 0.73 24.81 10.22
C TYR A 162 -0.51 25.49 9.66
N PHE A 163 -1.67 24.99 10.03
CA PHE A 163 -2.97 25.62 9.85
C PHE A 163 -3.61 25.85 11.22
N THR A 164 -4.77 26.49 11.27
CA THR A 164 -5.46 26.84 12.52
C THR A 164 -5.70 25.62 13.42
N GLU A 165 -6.20 24.52 12.85
CA GLU A 165 -6.58 23.31 13.60
C GLU A 165 -5.89 22.03 13.07
N SER A 166 -4.88 22.18 12.23
CA SER A 166 -4.21 21.05 11.62
C SER A 166 -2.77 21.39 11.24
N THR A 167 -2.00 20.35 10.95
CA THR A 167 -0.61 20.48 10.48
C THR A 167 -0.40 19.57 9.27
N LEU A 168 0.15 20.11 8.20
CA LEU A 168 0.69 19.31 7.11
C LEU A 168 2.08 18.82 7.48
N VAL A 169 2.27 17.50 7.51
CA VAL A 169 3.55 16.88 7.79
C VAL A 169 4.01 16.01 6.62
N ALA A 170 5.31 16.01 6.37
CA ALA A 170 5.93 14.97 5.56
C ALA A 170 6.35 13.81 6.45
N ALA A 171 5.93 12.60 6.09
CA ALA A 171 6.22 11.37 6.79
C ALA A 171 7.08 10.46 5.91
N VAL A 172 8.23 10.03 6.43
CA VAL A 172 9.16 9.09 5.78
C VAL A 172 9.17 7.80 6.60
N PRO A 173 8.42 6.77 6.17
CA PRO A 173 8.43 5.47 6.84
C PRO A 173 9.72 4.71 6.51
N ILE A 174 10.54 4.44 7.52
CA ILE A 174 11.76 3.62 7.41
C ILE A 174 11.38 2.15 7.31
N THR A 175 10.34 1.75 8.02
CA THR A 175 9.71 0.42 7.91
C THR A 175 8.38 0.53 7.15
N GLY A 176 7.81 -0.59 6.70
CA GLY A 176 6.58 -0.61 5.87
C GLY A 176 5.46 -1.42 6.51
N ARG A 177 5.01 -1.10 7.72
CA ARG A 177 3.90 -1.83 8.37
C ARG A 177 2.55 -1.31 7.87
N THR A 178 1.53 -2.15 7.94
CA THR A 178 0.15 -1.76 7.58
C THR A 178 -0.28 -0.55 8.42
N HIS A 179 -0.86 0.46 7.78
CA HIS A 179 -1.35 1.71 8.39
C HIS A 179 -0.31 2.45 9.27
N GLN A 180 0.99 2.20 9.06
CA GLN A 180 2.06 2.66 9.94
C GLN A 180 2.00 4.17 10.21
N ILE A 181 1.98 4.99 9.15
CA ILE A 181 1.96 6.46 9.28
C ILE A 181 0.72 6.91 10.06
N ARG A 182 -0.44 6.31 9.78
CA ARG A 182 -1.71 6.65 10.45
C ARG A 182 -1.65 6.37 11.94
N VAL A 183 -1.19 5.17 12.33
CA VAL A 183 -1.09 4.76 13.74
C VAL A 183 0.00 5.55 14.46
N HIS A 184 1.15 5.79 13.82
CA HIS A 184 2.20 6.61 14.40
C HIS A 184 1.76 8.07 14.60
N ALA A 185 1.05 8.66 13.64
CA ALA A 185 0.51 10.01 13.78
C ALA A 185 -0.55 10.10 14.88
N GLN A 186 -1.38 9.08 15.05
CA GLN A 186 -2.34 9.02 16.15
C GLN A 186 -1.66 8.84 17.52
N TYR A 187 -0.59 8.06 17.60
CA TYR A 187 0.17 7.84 18.84
C TYR A 187 0.91 9.09 19.30
N ALA A 188 1.31 9.94 18.36
CA ALA A 188 2.10 11.15 18.59
C ALA A 188 1.29 12.35 19.11
N LYS A 189 -0.04 12.19 19.28
CA LYS A 189 -0.96 13.24 19.77
C LYS A 189 -0.99 13.33 21.28
#